data_cc6bdf5aef1a973563e6604c53e2bea5
#
_entry.id   cc6bdf5aef1a973563e6604c53e2bea5
#
_cell.length_a   1.000
_cell.length_b   1.000
_cell.length_c   1.000
_cell.angle_alpha   90.00
_cell.angle_beta   90.00
_cell.angle_gamma   90.00
#
_symmetry.space_group_name_H-M   'P 1'
#
loop_
_entity.id
_entity.type
_entity.pdbx_description
1 polymer ?
#
loop_
_entity_poly.entity_id
_entity_poly.type
_entity_poly.pdbx_seq_one_letter_code
_entity_poly.pdbx_strand_id
1 'polypeptide(L)'
;MKRLIYLLCAMAAVLSGCKSVDDDRTPPAGVWIVFPFQHDWTQWGVTAALQHREFVLPLGIPQGFSYSAASQTGFGGVLLVGDILGNPAAYDMSCPVENRSDVRIAYDEEHNDAYCARCGSRYSVINNYGQPTA
;
A
#
# COMPACT_ATOMS: atom_id res chain seq x y z
N MET A 1 -33.36 -27.60 37.13
CA MET A 1 -33.65 -26.60 36.11
C MET A 1 -32.70 -25.36 36.17
N LYS A 2 -32.49 -24.74 37.31
CA LYS A 2 -31.58 -23.55 37.38
C LYS A 2 -30.16 -23.81 36.91
N ARG A 3 -29.58 -24.99 37.22
CA ARG A 3 -28.22 -25.35 36.79
C ARG A 3 -28.08 -25.58 35.27
N LEU A 4 -29.15 -26.04 34.63
CA LEU A 4 -29.19 -26.27 33.18
C LEU A 4 -29.23 -24.91 32.41
N ILE A 5 -29.91 -23.92 32.98
CA ILE A 5 -30.00 -22.55 32.43
C ILE A 5 -28.63 -21.86 32.48
N TYR A 6 -27.88 -22.02 33.57
CA TYR A 6 -26.50 -21.46 33.68
C TYR A 6 -25.54 -22.09 32.70
N LEU A 7 -25.66 -23.42 32.45
CA LEU A 7 -24.87 -24.12 31.44
C LEU A 7 -25.17 -23.65 30.01
N LEU A 8 -26.45 -23.43 29.69
CA LEU A 8 -26.88 -22.90 28.41
C LEU A 8 -26.44 -21.44 28.18
N CYS A 9 -26.49 -20.58 29.22
CA CYS A 9 -25.98 -19.21 29.13
C CYS A 9 -24.46 -19.16 28.99
N ALA A 10 -23.71 -20.04 29.67
CA ALA A 10 -22.26 -20.11 29.55
C ALA A 10 -21.84 -20.60 28.14
N MET A 11 -22.58 -21.50 27.51
CA MET A 11 -22.28 -21.96 26.16
C MET A 11 -22.65 -20.94 25.10
N ALA A 12 -23.64 -20.08 25.32
CA ALA A 12 -23.97 -18.98 24.42
C ALA A 12 -22.94 -17.84 24.41
N ALA A 13 -22.23 -17.63 25.53
CA ALA A 13 -21.18 -16.61 25.66
C ALA A 13 -19.88 -16.95 24.89
N VAL A 14 -19.67 -18.22 24.53
CA VAL A 14 -18.46 -18.67 23.80
C VAL A 14 -18.60 -18.49 22.29
N LEU A 15 -19.80 -18.23 21.77
CA LEU A 15 -20.09 -18.06 20.34
C LEU A 15 -19.98 -16.61 19.86
N SER A 16 -19.67 -15.65 20.73
CA SER A 16 -19.49 -14.24 20.36
C SER A 16 -18.01 -13.87 20.24
N GLY A 17 -17.27 -14.65 19.49
CA GLY A 17 -15.89 -14.30 19.31
C GLY A 17 -15.38 -14.63 17.93
N CYS A 18 -14.94 -13.75 17.25
CA CYS A 18 -14.15 -13.53 16.05
C CYS A 18 -14.93 -12.68 15.08
N LYS A 19 -14.92 -11.38 15.28
CA LYS A 19 -14.94 -10.50 14.13
C LYS A 19 -13.73 -10.90 13.31
N SER A 20 -13.95 -11.50 12.14
CA SER A 20 -12.93 -11.55 11.10
C SER A 20 -12.43 -10.14 10.93
N VAL A 21 -11.14 -9.92 11.12
CA VAL A 21 -10.48 -8.70 10.70
C VAL A 21 -10.70 -8.69 9.19
N ASP A 22 -11.52 -7.76 8.72
CA ASP A 22 -11.76 -7.55 7.30
C ASP A 22 -10.47 -6.92 6.76
N ASP A 23 -9.56 -7.76 6.28
CA ASP A 23 -8.26 -7.34 5.71
C ASP A 23 -8.44 -6.73 4.31
N ASP A 24 -9.65 -6.79 3.75
CA ASP A 24 -9.97 -6.30 2.40
C ASP A 24 -10.33 -4.81 2.38
N ARG A 25 -9.55 -3.97 3.05
CA ARG A 25 -9.83 -2.54 3.04
C ARG A 25 -9.54 -1.87 1.71
N THR A 26 -8.50 -2.32 1.02
CA THR A 26 -8.15 -1.81 -0.30
C THR A 26 -8.62 -2.78 -1.37
N PRO A 27 -9.47 -2.37 -2.33
CA PRO A 27 -9.90 -3.24 -3.40
C PRO A 27 -8.72 -3.80 -4.18
N PRO A 28 -8.74 -5.07 -4.57
CA PRO A 28 -7.71 -5.64 -5.42
C PRO A 28 -7.70 -4.92 -6.78
N ALA A 29 -6.54 -4.43 -7.19
CA ALA A 29 -6.36 -3.75 -8.46
C ALA A 29 -5.06 -4.20 -9.11
N GLY A 30 -5.10 -4.41 -10.43
CA GLY A 30 -3.96 -4.87 -11.19
C GLY A 30 -2.84 -3.84 -11.25
N VAL A 31 -1.61 -4.31 -11.21
CA VAL A 31 -0.42 -3.50 -11.48
C VAL A 31 0.33 -4.09 -12.65
N TRP A 32 0.52 -3.30 -13.68
CA TRP A 32 1.27 -3.68 -14.87
C TRP A 32 2.00 -2.47 -15.45
N ILE A 33 3.28 -2.36 -15.14
CA ILE A 33 4.16 -1.30 -15.62
C ILE A 33 5.36 -1.96 -16.27
N VAL A 34 5.64 -1.63 -17.52
CA VAL A 34 6.68 -2.27 -18.31
C VAL A 34 7.81 -1.28 -18.57
N PHE A 35 9.02 -1.74 -18.38
CA PHE A 35 10.26 -1.07 -18.74
C PHE A 35 10.91 -1.89 -19.86
N PRO A 36 10.62 -1.59 -21.15
CA PRO A 36 11.01 -2.44 -22.27
C PRO A 36 12.53 -2.58 -22.43
N PHE A 37 13.28 -1.56 -22.00
CA PHE A 37 14.73 -1.51 -22.16
C PHE A 37 15.42 -1.19 -20.83
N GLN A 38 16.68 -1.58 -20.72
CA GLN A 38 17.48 -1.31 -19.51
C GLN A 38 17.58 0.18 -19.17
N HIS A 39 17.64 1.04 -20.17
CA HIS A 39 17.70 2.48 -19.95
C HIS A 39 16.38 3.05 -19.37
N ASP A 40 15.23 2.44 -19.66
CA ASP A 40 13.95 2.85 -19.10
C ASP A 40 13.92 2.61 -17.60
N TRP A 41 14.44 1.46 -17.16
CA TRP A 41 14.60 1.18 -15.73
C TRP A 41 15.57 2.15 -15.06
N THR A 42 16.69 2.46 -15.72
CA THR A 42 17.65 3.42 -15.18
C THR A 42 17.06 4.82 -15.05
N GLN A 43 16.22 5.22 -15.98
CA GLN A 43 15.60 6.54 -15.99
C GLN A 43 14.38 6.65 -15.06
N TRP A 44 13.52 5.64 -15.06
CA TRP A 44 12.20 5.68 -14.44
C TRP A 44 12.03 4.74 -13.24
N GLY A 45 12.94 3.78 -13.07
CA GLY A 45 12.94 2.87 -11.93
C GLY A 45 13.70 3.39 -10.73
N VAL A 46 14.00 2.49 -9.81
CA VAL A 46 14.88 2.74 -8.66
C VAL A 46 16.13 1.87 -8.79
N THR A 47 17.29 2.48 -8.68
CA THR A 47 18.60 1.82 -8.89
C THR A 47 19.50 1.95 -7.66
N ALA A 48 19.07 2.67 -6.64
CA ALA A 48 19.81 2.90 -5.41
C ALA A 48 18.88 2.95 -4.19
N ALA A 49 19.47 2.80 -3.01
CA ALA A 49 18.77 2.94 -1.75
C ALA A 49 18.11 4.32 -1.61
N LEU A 50 16.94 4.36 -1.01
CA LEU A 50 16.15 5.55 -0.72
C LEU A 50 15.65 6.32 -1.95
N GLN A 51 15.92 5.86 -3.16
CA GLN A 51 15.26 6.40 -4.34
C GLN A 51 13.78 6.06 -4.33
N HIS A 52 12.96 6.93 -4.88
CA HIS A 52 11.53 6.67 -5.05
C HIS A 52 11.02 7.17 -6.39
N ARG A 53 9.94 6.56 -6.86
CA ARG A 53 9.17 6.97 -8.05
C ARG A 53 7.69 6.71 -7.80
N GLU A 54 6.87 7.57 -8.33
CA GLU A 54 5.41 7.41 -8.26
C GLU A 54 4.86 7.17 -9.65
N PHE A 55 3.98 6.19 -9.78
CA PHE A 55 3.29 5.86 -11.03
C PHE A 55 1.80 5.95 -10.81
N VAL A 56 1.17 6.95 -11.41
CA VAL A 56 -0.28 7.17 -11.32
C VAL A 56 -0.81 7.42 -12.72
N LEU A 57 -1.21 6.36 -13.40
CA LEU A 57 -1.65 6.41 -14.79
C LEU A 57 -2.75 7.46 -15.05
N PRO A 58 -3.84 7.56 -14.25
CA PRO A 58 -4.88 8.57 -14.48
C PRO A 58 -4.39 10.01 -14.39
N LEU A 59 -3.27 10.26 -13.73
CA LEU A 59 -2.66 11.59 -13.57
C LEU A 59 -1.46 11.81 -14.51
N GLY A 60 -1.06 10.80 -15.28
CA GLY A 60 0.12 10.87 -16.14
C GLY A 60 1.43 11.05 -15.38
N ILE A 61 1.52 10.48 -14.18
CA ILE A 61 2.72 10.54 -13.33
C ILE A 61 3.51 9.23 -13.47
N PRO A 62 4.84 9.29 -13.66
CA PRO A 62 5.69 10.48 -13.82
C PRO A 62 5.54 11.08 -15.23
N GLN A 63 5.69 12.38 -15.33
CA GLN A 63 5.60 13.06 -16.62
C GLN A 63 6.71 12.59 -17.56
N GLY A 64 6.33 12.28 -18.81
CA GLY A 64 7.25 11.77 -19.81
C GLY A 64 7.40 10.24 -19.82
N PHE A 65 6.86 9.53 -18.84
CA PHE A 65 6.82 8.07 -18.88
C PHE A 65 5.77 7.58 -19.87
N SER A 66 6.16 6.67 -20.75
CA SER A 66 5.28 6.13 -21.79
C SER A 66 4.53 4.90 -21.28
N TYR A 67 3.32 5.11 -20.79
CA TYR A 67 2.42 4.02 -20.47
C TYR A 67 1.93 3.30 -21.73
N SER A 68 1.88 1.98 -21.68
CA SER A 68 1.26 1.15 -22.72
C SER A 68 -0.26 1.07 -22.54
N ALA A 69 -0.97 0.59 -23.58
CA ALA A 69 -2.41 0.35 -23.49
C ALA A 69 -2.80 -0.68 -22.41
N ALA A 70 -1.87 -1.56 -22.03
CA ALA A 70 -2.06 -2.58 -20.98
C ALA A 70 -1.63 -2.10 -19.59
N SER A 71 -1.07 -0.89 -19.46
CA SER A 71 -0.55 -0.39 -18.18
C SER A 71 -1.66 -0.21 -17.15
N GLN A 72 -1.36 -0.62 -15.93
CA GLN A 72 -2.22 -0.51 -14.76
C GLN A 72 -1.36 -0.11 -13.56
N THR A 73 -1.85 0.79 -12.73
CA THR A 73 -1.11 1.32 -11.59
C THR A 73 -1.81 1.09 -10.24
N GLY A 74 -2.51 -0.02 -10.10
CA GLY A 74 -3.17 -0.36 -8.85
C GLY A 74 -4.39 0.50 -8.54
N PHE A 75 -4.81 0.51 -7.29
CA PHE A 75 -5.99 1.26 -6.83
C PHE A 75 -5.67 2.75 -6.65
N GLY A 76 -4.60 3.10 -5.95
CA GLY A 76 -4.20 4.49 -5.69
C GLY A 76 -3.04 5.00 -6.54
N GLY A 77 -2.37 4.14 -7.26
CA GLY A 77 -1.09 4.37 -7.90
C GLY A 77 -0.03 3.47 -7.30
N VAL A 78 1.18 3.49 -7.84
CA VAL A 78 2.32 2.71 -7.35
C VAL A 78 3.40 3.63 -6.84
N LEU A 79 3.78 3.46 -5.58
CA LEU A 79 5.01 4.01 -5.02
C LEU A 79 6.10 2.94 -5.13
N LEU A 80 7.09 3.18 -5.95
CA LEU A 80 8.28 2.36 -6.11
C LEU A 80 9.41 2.98 -5.30
N VAL A 81 10.01 2.21 -4.40
CA VAL A 81 11.11 2.67 -3.53
C VAL A 81 12.27 1.68 -3.57
N GLY A 82 13.49 2.19 -3.43
CA GLY A 82 14.65 1.37 -3.11
C GLY A 82 14.80 1.21 -1.61
N ASP A 83 14.85 -0.02 -1.13
CA ASP A 83 15.11 -0.31 0.28
C ASP A 83 16.54 0.12 0.69
N ILE A 84 16.93 -0.11 1.94
CA ILE A 84 18.28 0.26 2.42
C ILE A 84 19.42 -0.45 1.68
N LEU A 85 19.13 -1.54 0.99
CA LEU A 85 20.09 -2.30 0.17
C LEU A 85 19.99 -1.92 -1.32
N GLY A 86 19.07 -1.04 -1.68
CA GLY A 86 18.81 -0.64 -3.06
C GLY A 86 17.91 -1.61 -3.84
N ASN A 87 17.28 -2.59 -3.18
CA ASN A 87 16.32 -3.46 -3.84
C ASN A 87 14.99 -2.74 -4.05
N PRO A 88 14.34 -2.89 -5.20
CA PRO A 88 13.06 -2.24 -5.44
C PRO A 88 11.93 -2.92 -4.66
N ALA A 89 11.11 -2.09 -4.03
CA ALA A 89 9.84 -2.48 -3.42
C ALA A 89 8.72 -1.60 -3.95
N ALA A 90 7.54 -2.14 -4.14
CA ALA A 90 6.39 -1.43 -4.69
C ALA A 90 5.20 -1.51 -3.73
N TYR A 91 4.53 -0.38 -3.55
CA TYR A 91 3.36 -0.25 -2.68
C TYR A 91 2.22 0.43 -3.42
N ASP A 92 0.98 0.05 -3.14
CA ASP A 92 -0.16 0.84 -3.58
C ASP A 92 -0.19 2.17 -2.82
N MET A 93 -0.42 3.26 -3.53
CA MET A 93 -0.40 4.60 -2.94
C MET A 93 -1.68 4.97 -2.22
N SER A 94 -2.76 4.19 -2.32
CA SER A 94 -3.97 4.49 -1.57
C SER A 94 -3.70 4.42 -0.06
N CYS A 95 -4.22 5.41 0.68
CA CYS A 95 -4.12 5.37 2.13
C CYS A 95 -5.00 4.26 2.70
N PRO A 96 -4.45 3.27 3.44
CA PRO A 96 -5.26 2.17 3.98
C PRO A 96 -6.35 2.62 4.97
N VAL A 97 -6.15 3.75 5.65
CA VAL A 97 -7.14 4.31 6.59
C VAL A 97 -8.30 4.95 5.85
N GLU A 98 -8.01 5.70 4.80
CA GLU A 98 -9.02 6.42 4.02
C GLU A 98 -9.75 5.52 3.02
N ASN A 99 -9.08 4.46 2.55
CA ASN A 99 -9.57 3.49 1.58
C ASN A 99 -10.20 4.13 0.32
N ARG A 100 -9.48 5.08 -0.26
CA ARG A 100 -9.90 5.84 -1.44
C ARG A 100 -8.76 5.92 -2.44
N SER A 101 -9.07 5.76 -3.72
CA SER A 101 -8.08 5.84 -4.81
C SER A 101 -7.52 7.25 -5.03
N ASP A 102 -8.23 8.27 -4.58
CA ASP A 102 -7.86 9.68 -4.69
C ASP A 102 -7.15 10.24 -3.44
N VAL A 103 -7.07 9.46 -2.36
CA VAL A 103 -6.34 9.82 -1.13
C VAL A 103 -5.08 8.96 -1.05
N ARG A 104 -3.97 9.56 -1.46
CA ARG A 104 -2.69 8.86 -1.64
C ARG A 104 -1.72 9.17 -0.52
N ILE A 105 -0.91 8.17 -0.18
CA ILE A 105 0.32 8.38 0.58
C ILE A 105 1.37 9.03 -0.32
N ALA A 106 2.24 9.83 0.27
CA ALA A 106 3.40 10.43 -0.40
C ALA A 106 4.69 10.02 0.31
N TYR A 107 5.78 9.92 -0.43
CA TYR A 107 7.08 9.66 0.16
C TYR A 107 7.61 10.93 0.84
N ASP A 108 8.14 10.78 2.04
CA ASP A 108 8.76 11.82 2.85
C ASP A 108 10.28 11.61 2.88
N GLU A 109 11.00 12.43 2.14
CA GLU A 109 12.47 12.35 2.03
C GLU A 109 13.20 12.67 3.35
N GLU A 110 12.60 13.46 4.21
CA GLU A 110 13.18 13.82 5.50
C GLU A 110 13.17 12.65 6.48
N HIS A 111 12.08 11.86 6.48
CA HIS A 111 11.91 10.73 7.39
C HIS A 111 12.15 9.37 6.72
N ASN A 112 12.30 9.33 5.39
CA ASN A 112 12.43 8.11 4.59
C ASN A 112 11.29 7.10 4.85
N ASP A 113 10.07 7.62 4.91
CA ASP A 113 8.85 6.85 5.05
C ASP A 113 7.76 7.36 4.09
N ALA A 114 6.59 6.81 4.15
CA ALA A 114 5.43 7.34 3.46
C ALA A 114 4.39 7.85 4.44
N TYR A 115 3.67 8.91 4.08
CA TYR A 115 2.65 9.48 4.95
C TYR A 115 1.38 9.85 4.17
N CYS A 116 0.26 9.87 4.87
CA CYS A 116 -1.00 10.37 4.37
C CYS A 116 -1.25 11.79 4.91
N ALA A 117 -1.29 12.77 4.02
CA ALA A 117 -1.53 14.16 4.42
C ALA A 117 -2.94 14.39 5.01
N ARG A 118 -3.88 13.48 4.73
CA ARG A 118 -5.26 13.61 5.20
C ARG A 118 -5.46 13.12 6.63
N CYS A 119 -5.00 11.91 6.95
CA CYS A 119 -5.18 11.31 8.28
C CYS A 119 -3.92 11.34 9.15
N GLY A 120 -2.76 11.72 8.60
CA GLY A 120 -1.48 11.78 9.30
C GLY A 120 -0.81 10.43 9.55
N SER A 121 -1.38 9.33 9.08
CA SER A 121 -0.78 8.01 9.24
C SER A 121 0.54 7.90 8.47
N ARG A 122 1.51 7.22 9.05
CA ARG A 122 2.84 7.00 8.47
C ARG A 122 3.13 5.51 8.32
N TYR A 123 3.94 5.18 7.30
CA TYR A 123 4.21 3.80 6.89
C TYR A 123 5.68 3.61 6.59
N SER A 124 6.28 2.58 7.17
CA SER A 124 7.68 2.23 6.92
C SER A 124 7.84 1.48 5.61
N VAL A 125 8.13 2.20 4.53
CA VAL A 125 8.28 1.64 3.17
C VAL A 125 9.70 1.18 2.86
N ILE A 126 10.68 1.54 3.68
CA ILE A 126 12.09 1.21 3.46
C ILE A 126 12.48 -0.10 4.17
N ASN A 127 12.08 -0.27 5.42
CA ASN A 127 12.63 -1.33 6.29
C ASN A 127 11.59 -2.35 6.74
N ASN A 128 10.31 -2.06 6.67
CA ASN A 128 9.28 -2.85 7.35
C ASN A 128 8.03 -3.10 6.49
N TYR A 129 8.23 -3.30 5.20
CA TYR A 129 7.21 -3.73 4.25
C TYR A 129 5.90 -2.93 4.30
N GLY A 130 5.98 -1.61 4.50
CA GLY A 130 4.81 -0.74 4.51
C GLY A 130 3.98 -0.80 5.80
N GLN A 131 4.49 -1.37 6.87
CA GLN A 131 3.78 -1.40 8.15
C GLN A 131 3.58 0.01 8.73
N PRO A 132 2.45 0.28 9.37
CA PRO A 132 2.22 1.57 10.00
C PRO A 132 3.23 1.81 11.14
N THR A 133 3.67 3.06 11.27
CA THR A 133 4.65 3.49 12.29
C THR A 133 4.06 4.49 13.27
N ALA A 134 3.01 5.18 12.90
CA ALA A 134 2.31 6.14 13.76
C ALA A 134 0.86 6.32 13.32
#